data_e808ff98343687d01de4e0176cde003f
#
_entry.id   e808ff98343687d01de4e0176cde003f
#
_cell.length_a   1.000
_cell.length_b   1.000
_cell.length_c   1.000
_cell.angle_alpha   90.00
_cell.angle_beta   90.00
_cell.angle_gamma   90.00
#
_symmetry.space_group_name_H-M   'P 1'
#
loop_
_entity.id
_entity.type
_entity.pdbx_description
1 polymer ?
#
loop_
_entity_poly.entity_id
_entity_poly.type
_entity_poly.pdbx_seq_one_letter_code
_entity_poly.pdbx_strand_id
1 'polypeptide(L)'
;MPPEIEYKSSVERDLRRIDRKQVSRILDKIEEVLAKDLGAGEALKGEYKGMFRLRVGDYRIIYVKTKKGGLILRISHRGDAY
;
A
#
# COMPACT_ATOMS: atom_id res chain seq x y z
N MET A 1 2.83 10.16 18.17
CA MET A 1 2.47 10.69 16.83
C MET A 1 2.12 9.54 15.89
N PRO A 2 1.04 9.65 15.13
CA PRO A 2 0.75 8.62 14.16
C PRO A 2 1.81 8.63 13.05
N PRO A 3 2.12 7.48 12.47
CA PRO A 3 3.09 7.42 11.37
C PRO A 3 2.57 8.15 10.14
N GLU A 4 3.48 8.75 9.39
CA GLU A 4 3.14 9.39 8.12
C GLU A 4 3.10 8.33 7.02
N ILE A 5 2.06 8.40 6.21
CA ILE A 5 1.93 7.51 5.05
C ILE A 5 2.19 8.35 3.80
N GLU A 6 3.25 8.00 3.10
CA GLU A 6 3.63 8.67 1.87
C GLU A 6 3.37 7.75 0.68
N TYR A 7 3.19 8.34 -0.50
CA TYR A 7 2.88 7.61 -1.71
C TYR A 7 3.89 7.94 -2.78
N LYS A 8 4.48 6.90 -3.37
CA LYS A 8 5.42 7.07 -4.47
C LYS A 8 4.67 7.54 -5.72
N SER A 9 5.33 8.28 -6.59
CA SER A 9 4.69 8.82 -7.81
C SER A 9 4.08 7.73 -8.70
N SER A 10 4.64 6.53 -8.71
CA SER A 10 4.08 5.40 -9.44
C SER A 10 2.66 5.05 -8.99
N VAL A 11 2.32 5.34 -7.73
CA VAL A 11 0.98 5.07 -7.20
C VAL A 11 -0.07 5.94 -7.88
N GLU A 12 0.27 7.16 -8.27
CA GLU A 12 -0.67 8.02 -8.99
C GLU A 12 -1.13 7.36 -10.29
N ARG A 13 -0.21 6.73 -11.00
CA ARG A 13 -0.54 5.99 -12.23
C ARG A 13 -1.43 4.80 -11.92
N ASP A 14 -1.13 4.09 -10.85
CA ASP A 14 -1.94 2.95 -10.43
C ASP A 14 -3.37 3.40 -10.13
N LEU A 15 -3.52 4.52 -9.41
CA LEU A 15 -4.84 5.02 -9.01
C LEU A 15 -5.68 5.50 -10.20
N ARG A 16 -5.04 5.99 -11.26
CA ARG A 16 -5.77 6.42 -12.46
C ARG A 16 -6.50 5.28 -13.16
N ARG A 17 -6.04 4.06 -12.95
CA ARG A 17 -6.64 2.85 -13.55
C ARG A 17 -7.75 2.27 -12.70
N ILE A 18 -8.00 2.85 -11.53
CA ILE A 18 -8.96 2.32 -10.56
C ILE A 18 -10.14 3.28 -10.48
N ASP A 19 -11.35 2.73 -10.34
CA ASP A 19 -12.56 3.50 -10.15
C ASP A 19 -12.44 4.37 -8.88
N ARG A 20 -12.91 5.61 -8.96
CA ARG A 20 -12.83 6.57 -7.86
C ARG A 20 -13.37 6.05 -6.54
N LYS A 21 -14.48 5.32 -6.58
CA LYS A 21 -15.07 4.75 -5.38
C LYS A 21 -14.11 3.78 -4.71
N GLN A 22 -13.41 2.99 -5.52
CA GLN A 22 -12.44 2.04 -5.02
C GLN A 22 -11.18 2.75 -4.51
N VAL A 23 -10.75 3.81 -5.19
CA VAL A 23 -9.60 4.60 -4.76
C VAL A 23 -9.82 5.13 -3.35
N SER A 24 -10.96 5.75 -3.11
CA SER A 24 -11.28 6.31 -1.81
C SER A 24 -11.25 5.23 -0.72
N ARG A 25 -11.86 4.09 -1.01
CA ARG A 25 -11.90 2.95 -0.08
C ARG A 25 -10.49 2.43 0.21
N ILE A 26 -9.67 2.29 -0.82
CA ILE A 26 -8.31 1.79 -0.69
C ILE A 26 -7.46 2.73 0.17
N LEU A 27 -7.50 4.01 -0.13
CA LEU A 27 -6.71 5.00 0.61
C LEU A 27 -7.14 5.10 2.06
N ASP A 28 -8.44 5.10 2.32
CA ASP A 28 -8.95 5.14 3.69
C ASP A 28 -8.50 3.91 4.47
N LYS A 29 -8.53 2.75 3.84
CA LYS A 29 -8.12 1.51 4.50
C LYS A 29 -6.62 1.47 4.77
N ILE A 30 -5.82 1.93 3.83
CA ILE A 30 -4.37 2.02 4.01
C ILE A 30 -4.05 2.89 5.22
N GLU A 31 -4.63 4.07 5.28
CA GLU A 31 -4.35 4.99 6.37
C GLU A 31 -4.86 4.47 7.70
N GLU A 32 -6.06 3.88 7.71
CA GLU A 32 -6.62 3.30 8.93
C GLU A 32 -5.74 2.18 9.49
N VAL A 33 -5.35 1.23 8.64
CA VAL A 33 -4.59 0.06 9.08
C VAL A 33 -3.15 0.42 9.42
N LEU A 34 -2.47 1.14 8.55
CA LEU A 34 -1.05 1.43 8.74
C LEU A 34 -0.79 2.49 9.81
N ALA A 35 -1.75 3.37 10.07
CA ALA A 35 -1.62 4.32 11.18
C ALA A 35 -1.61 3.61 12.53
N LYS A 36 -2.25 2.46 12.63
CA LYS A 36 -2.28 1.67 13.84
C LYS A 36 -1.11 0.69 13.94
N ASP A 37 -0.73 0.10 12.81
CA ASP A 37 0.31 -0.92 12.79
C ASP A 37 0.97 -1.00 11.42
N LEU A 38 2.18 -0.48 11.32
CA LEU A 38 2.96 -0.54 10.08
C LEU A 38 3.36 -1.97 9.71
N GLY A 39 3.31 -2.89 10.64
CA GLY A 39 3.59 -4.30 10.39
C GLY A 39 2.37 -5.14 10.06
N ALA A 40 1.21 -4.50 9.83
CA ALA A 40 -0.04 -5.22 9.55
C ALA A 40 0.00 -6.03 8.26
N GLY A 41 0.79 -5.60 7.28
CA GLY A 41 0.93 -6.31 6.02
C GLY A 41 1.81 -7.55 6.16
N GLU A 42 1.75 -8.40 5.14
CA GLU A 42 2.58 -9.59 5.08
C GLU A 42 3.99 -9.24 4.58
N ALA A 43 5.00 -9.59 5.36
CA ALA A 43 6.39 -9.36 4.95
C ALA A 43 6.75 -10.26 3.78
N LEU A 44 7.32 -9.66 2.73
CA LEU A 44 7.74 -10.40 1.54
C LEU A 44 9.16 -10.94 1.72
N LYS A 45 9.50 -11.96 0.96
CA LYS A 45 10.79 -12.66 1.06
C LYS A 45 11.55 -12.58 -0.26
N GLY A 46 12.80 -13.02 -0.25
CA GLY A 46 13.63 -13.08 -1.46
C GLY A 46 14.04 -11.71 -1.93
N GLU A 47 13.91 -11.46 -3.22
CA GLU A 47 14.25 -10.16 -3.82
C GLU A 47 13.39 -9.02 -3.32
N TYR A 48 12.24 -9.33 -2.70
CA TYR A 48 11.33 -8.32 -2.16
C TYR A 48 11.48 -8.14 -0.65
N LYS A 49 12.55 -8.63 -0.08
CA LYS A 49 12.83 -8.51 1.35
C LYS A 49 12.82 -7.03 1.74
N GLY A 50 12.13 -6.74 2.85
CA GLY A 50 11.96 -5.37 3.31
C GLY A 50 10.65 -4.74 2.87
N MET A 51 9.96 -5.35 1.91
CA MET A 51 8.65 -4.89 1.47
C MET A 51 7.54 -5.65 2.16
N PHE A 52 6.36 -5.04 2.21
CA PHE A 52 5.18 -5.62 2.82
C PHE A 52 4.03 -5.57 1.82
N ARG A 53 3.13 -6.53 1.92
CA ARG A 53 1.93 -6.59 1.10
C ARG A 53 0.69 -6.50 1.99
N LEU A 54 -0.16 -5.52 1.72
CA LEU A 54 -1.45 -5.36 2.39
C LEU A 54 -2.55 -5.60 1.37
N ARG A 55 -3.55 -6.39 1.71
CA ARG A 55 -4.69 -6.63 0.84
C ARG A 55 -5.87 -5.78 1.26
N VAL A 56 -6.48 -5.11 0.28
CA VAL A 56 -7.70 -4.33 0.48
C VAL A 56 -8.68 -4.76 -0.61
N GLY A 57 -9.65 -5.60 -0.26
CA GLY A 57 -10.56 -6.18 -1.26
C GLY A 57 -9.77 -6.96 -2.30
N ASP A 58 -9.93 -6.61 -3.56
CA ASP A 58 -9.23 -7.25 -4.67
C ASP A 58 -7.91 -6.57 -5.03
N TYR A 59 -7.47 -5.63 -4.19
CA TYR A 59 -6.25 -4.87 -4.47
C TYR A 59 -5.13 -5.25 -3.54
N ARG A 60 -3.90 -5.18 -4.07
CA ARG A 60 -2.68 -5.44 -3.32
C ARG A 60 -1.89 -4.16 -3.20
N ILE A 61 -1.48 -3.84 -2.00
CA ILE A 61 -0.72 -2.65 -1.70
C ILE A 61 0.67 -3.09 -1.27
N ILE A 62 1.70 -2.65 -1.98
CA ILE A 62 3.09 -2.93 -1.64
C ILE A 62 3.67 -1.69 -1.00
N TYR A 63 4.26 -1.84 0.16
CA TYR A 63 4.83 -0.71 0.88
C TYR A 63 6.09 -1.11 1.64
N VAL A 64 6.84 -0.11 2.08
CA VAL A 64 8.02 -0.29 2.94
C VAL A 64 7.88 0.60 4.16
N LYS A 65 8.56 0.23 5.22
CA LYS A 65 8.64 1.06 6.42
C LYS A 65 9.73 2.11 6.22
N THR A 66 9.46 3.33 6.70
CA THR A 66 10.42 4.43 6.63
C THR A 66 10.60 5.00 8.03
N LYS A 67 11.52 5.95 8.16
CA LYS A 67 11.74 6.62 9.46
C LYS A 67 10.49 7.38 9.91
N LYS A 68 9.71 7.90 8.97
CA LYS A 68 8.49 8.66 9.27
C LYS A 68 7.25 7.81 9.41
N GLY A 69 7.27 6.61 8.85
CA GLY A 69 6.11 5.73 8.88
C GLY A 69 6.15 4.72 7.76
N GLY A 70 5.44 4.96 6.67
CA GLY A 70 5.39 4.04 5.55
C GLY A 70 5.37 4.74 4.21
N LEU A 71 5.94 4.10 3.20
CA LEU A 71 5.90 4.58 1.82
C LEU A 71 5.23 3.54 0.95
N ILE A 72 4.13 3.93 0.32
CA ILE A 72 3.39 3.05 -0.58
C ILE A 72 4.07 3.07 -1.95
N LEU A 73 4.45 1.89 -2.43
CA LEU A 73 5.19 1.73 -3.68
C LEU A 73 4.29 1.40 -4.87
N ARG A 74 3.30 0.55 -4.67
CA ARG A 74 2.39 0.12 -5.72
C ARG A 74 1.02 -0.22 -5.16
N ILE A 75 0.00 0.02 -5.97
CA ILE A 75 -1.36 -0.44 -5.72
C ILE A 75 -1.80 -1.14 -7.00
N SER A 76 -2.11 -2.43 -6.93
CA SER A 76 -2.47 -3.22 -8.11
C SER A 76 -3.67 -4.11 -7.84
N HIS A 77 -4.44 -4.39 -8.90
CA HIS A 77 -5.52 -5.36 -8.82
C HIS A 77 -4.92 -6.75 -8.70
N ARG A 78 -5.59 -7.63 -7.96
CA ARG A 78 -5.06 -8.98 -7.70
C ARG A 78 -4.74 -9.79 -8.97
N GLY A 79 -5.42 -9.47 -10.07
CA GLY A 79 -5.20 -10.14 -11.34
C GLY A 79 -3.99 -9.64 -12.12
N ASP A 80 -3.39 -8.54 -11.69
CA ASP A 80 -2.23 -7.96 -12.34
C ASP A 80 -0.96 -8.57 -11.77
N ALA A 81 -0.08 -9.04 -12.66
CA ALA A 81 1.21 -9.55 -12.24
C ALA A 81 2.19 -8.39 -12.07
N TYR A 82 3.14 -8.59 -11.20
CA TYR A 82 4.25 -7.67 -11.06
C TYR A 82 5.51 -8.43 -10.73
#